data_8512dc4d40fb2a9fe3af023378c90dcc
#
_entry.id   8512dc4d40fb2a9fe3af023378c90dcc
#
_cell.length_a   1.000
_cell.length_b   1.000
_cell.length_c   1.000
_cell.angle_alpha   90.00
_cell.angle_beta   90.00
_cell.angle_gamma   90.00
#
_symmetry.space_group_name_H-M   'P 1'
#
loop_
_entity.id
_entity.type
_entity.pdbx_description
1 polymer ?
#
loop_
_entity_poly.entity_id
_entity_poly.type
_entity_poly.pdbx_seq_one_letter_code
_entity_poly.pdbx_strand_id
1 'polypeptide(L)'
;ETGFFMHVGIDDFGAINSSRGADYGNYILKSVAGCMKECLSDKQRIYHLVADQYVIVDLEASSAEEAVALKEKITDKLRNFIVAENYEAIFSISIGVVDAATFCEGTEECRKKFEFSLKKAKRMGKNNIYFYRQEDYEKFQRNGRIISALRNSIANGCEGFEVYYQPIVERVSGRVIGAEAVSYTHLRAH
;
A
#
# COMPACT_ATOMS: atom_id res chain seq x y z
N GLU A 1 0.07 23.65 -9.86
CA GLU A 1 1.41 23.42 -9.25
C GLU A 1 1.85 22.01 -9.60
N THR A 2 3.06 21.92 -10.08
CA THR A 2 3.73 20.68 -10.49
C THR A 2 4.57 20.19 -9.32
N GLY A 3 4.80 18.89 -9.25
CA GLY A 3 5.64 18.27 -8.24
C GLY A 3 5.01 17.05 -7.60
N PHE A 4 5.89 16.12 -7.15
CA PHE A 4 5.47 14.88 -6.51
C PHE A 4 6.25 14.59 -5.24
N PHE A 5 5.57 13.98 -4.32
CA PHE A 5 6.16 13.27 -3.20
C PHE A 5 6.03 11.76 -3.47
N MET A 6 7.16 11.06 -3.52
CA MET A 6 7.22 9.63 -3.79
C MET A 6 7.58 8.88 -2.51
N HIS A 7 6.64 8.17 -1.93
CA HIS A 7 6.85 7.33 -0.76
C HIS A 7 7.35 5.96 -1.19
N VAL A 8 8.60 5.69 -0.93
CA VAL A 8 9.31 4.46 -1.34
C VAL A 8 9.42 3.51 -0.16
N GLY A 9 9.12 2.25 -0.37
CA GLY A 9 9.33 1.21 0.62
C GLY A 9 9.96 -0.03 0.00
N ILE A 10 10.93 -0.64 0.69
CA ILE A 10 11.52 -1.90 0.26
C ILE A 10 10.49 -3.01 0.48
N ASP A 11 10.31 -3.85 -0.52
CA ASP A 11 9.38 -4.98 -0.44
C ASP A 11 10.03 -6.11 0.36
N ASP A 12 9.24 -6.73 1.26
CA ASP A 12 9.65 -7.86 2.10
C ASP A 12 10.89 -7.63 2.99
N PHE A 13 11.19 -6.38 3.33
CA PHE A 13 12.34 -6.06 4.16
C PHE A 13 12.37 -6.80 5.50
N GLY A 14 11.19 -7.06 6.10
CA GLY A 14 11.07 -7.88 7.30
C GLY A 14 11.59 -9.31 7.12
N ALA A 15 11.38 -9.91 5.95
CA ALA A 15 11.89 -11.24 5.61
C ALA A 15 13.44 -11.24 5.50
N ILE A 16 14.02 -10.16 4.96
CA ILE A 16 15.47 -9.97 4.89
C ILE A 16 16.07 -9.96 6.31
N ASN A 17 15.50 -9.15 7.20
CA ASN A 17 15.94 -9.08 8.60
C ASN A 17 15.79 -10.43 9.33
N SER A 18 14.69 -11.13 9.10
CA SER A 18 14.43 -12.42 9.75
C SER A 18 15.38 -13.52 9.28
N SER A 19 15.80 -13.49 8.01
CA SER A 19 16.67 -14.53 7.43
C SER A 19 18.16 -14.25 7.60
N ARG A 20 18.57 -12.97 7.61
CA ARG A 20 20.00 -12.57 7.57
C ARG A 20 20.44 -11.69 8.74
N GLY A 21 19.52 -11.33 9.62
CA GLY A 21 19.79 -10.47 10.77
C GLY A 21 19.75 -8.97 10.48
N ALA A 22 19.73 -8.19 11.56
CA ALA A 22 19.55 -6.73 11.50
C ALA A 22 20.75 -6.01 10.86
N ASP A 23 21.98 -6.50 11.05
CA ASP A 23 23.17 -5.87 10.46
C ASP A 23 23.16 -5.95 8.94
N TYR A 24 22.74 -7.08 8.39
CA TYR A 24 22.56 -7.24 6.96
C TYR A 24 21.42 -6.34 6.43
N GLY A 25 20.30 -6.27 7.16
CA GLY A 25 19.23 -5.33 6.81
C GLY A 25 19.69 -3.87 6.81
N ASN A 26 20.48 -3.46 7.79
CA ASN A 26 21.05 -2.11 7.84
C ASN A 26 22.00 -1.83 6.67
N TYR A 27 22.76 -2.83 6.25
CA TYR A 27 23.60 -2.74 5.05
C TYR A 27 22.72 -2.54 3.79
N ILE A 28 21.66 -3.32 3.62
CA ILE A 28 20.71 -3.17 2.51
C ILE A 28 20.06 -1.78 2.50
N LEU A 29 19.63 -1.29 3.66
CA LEU A 29 19.04 0.07 3.76
C LEU A 29 20.01 1.14 3.24
N LYS A 30 21.27 1.11 3.65
CA LYS A 30 22.29 2.06 3.20
C LYS A 30 22.56 1.95 1.70
N SER A 31 22.65 0.73 1.19
CA SER A 31 22.92 0.47 -0.22
C SER A 31 21.77 0.92 -1.12
N VAL A 32 20.53 0.63 -0.72
CA VAL A 32 19.32 1.09 -1.43
C VAL A 32 19.24 2.61 -1.44
N ALA A 33 19.52 3.26 -0.30
CA ALA A 33 19.57 4.71 -0.22
C ALA A 33 20.65 5.31 -1.15
N GLY A 34 21.83 4.67 -1.22
CA GLY A 34 22.90 5.04 -2.14
C GLY A 34 22.47 4.94 -3.60
N CYS A 35 21.91 3.77 -3.98
CA CYS A 35 21.40 3.55 -5.34
C CYS A 35 20.34 4.58 -5.74
N MET A 36 19.39 4.86 -4.84
CA MET A 36 18.37 5.88 -5.08
C MET A 36 19.00 7.25 -5.26
N LYS A 37 19.91 7.65 -4.37
CA LYS A 37 20.59 8.96 -4.43
C LYS A 37 21.34 9.18 -5.74
N GLU A 38 21.99 8.16 -6.25
CA GLU A 38 22.70 8.23 -7.54
C GLU A 38 21.75 8.35 -8.76
N CYS A 39 20.47 7.99 -8.59
CA CYS A 39 19.45 8.14 -9.63
C CYS A 39 18.83 9.55 -9.66
N LEU A 40 18.96 10.31 -8.58
CA LEU A 40 18.31 11.62 -8.44
C LEU A 40 19.08 12.71 -9.19
N SER A 41 18.36 13.71 -9.65
CA SER A 41 18.89 14.97 -10.15
C SER A 41 19.17 15.96 -9.00
N ASP A 42 19.84 17.06 -9.30
CA ASP A 42 20.11 18.14 -8.33
C ASP A 42 18.83 18.81 -7.78
N LYS A 43 17.70 18.63 -8.46
CA LYS A 43 16.40 19.19 -8.10
C LYS A 43 15.60 18.28 -7.17
N GLN A 44 15.94 17.02 -7.12
CA GLN A 44 15.29 16.01 -6.31
C GLN A 44 16.00 15.82 -4.96
N ARG A 45 15.26 15.51 -3.93
CA ARG A 45 15.77 15.24 -2.59
C ARG A 45 15.22 13.94 -2.06
N ILE A 46 16.05 13.19 -1.33
CA ILE A 46 15.64 11.96 -0.65
C ILE A 46 15.80 12.12 0.85
N TYR A 47 14.80 11.60 1.58
CA TYR A 47 14.77 11.58 3.03
C TYR A 47 14.48 10.16 3.50
N HIS A 48 15.20 9.70 4.51
CA HIS A 48 14.86 8.47 5.22
C HIS A 48 13.81 8.78 6.28
N LEU A 49 12.70 8.05 6.29
CA LEU A 49 11.64 8.23 7.27
C LEU A 49 11.80 7.29 8.46
N VAL A 50 11.43 6.05 8.28
CA VAL A 50 11.46 5.02 9.34
C VAL A 50 11.62 3.64 8.70
N ALA A 51 12.36 2.77 9.35
CA ALA A 51 12.61 1.39 8.90
C ALA A 51 13.07 1.32 7.43
N ASP A 52 12.27 0.71 6.54
CA ASP A 52 12.53 0.51 5.12
C ASP A 52 11.92 1.59 4.22
N GLN A 53 11.50 2.73 4.79
CA GLN A 53 10.74 3.74 4.08
C GLN A 53 11.54 5.02 3.84
N TYR A 54 11.43 5.54 2.62
CA TYR A 54 12.06 6.77 2.17
C TYR A 54 11.03 7.67 1.48
N VAL A 55 11.32 8.96 1.42
CA VAL A 55 10.57 9.91 0.59
C VAL A 55 11.52 10.57 -0.39
N ILE A 56 11.13 10.56 -1.66
CA ILE A 56 11.75 11.38 -2.69
C ILE A 56 10.81 12.55 -2.95
N VAL A 57 11.36 13.76 -2.91
CA VAL A 57 10.65 14.99 -3.18
C VAL A 57 11.15 15.54 -4.51
N ASP A 58 10.23 15.74 -5.43
CA ASP A 58 10.45 16.37 -6.72
C ASP A 58 9.40 17.47 -6.92
N LEU A 59 9.78 18.72 -6.72
CA LEU A 59 8.86 19.87 -6.81
C LEU A 59 8.78 20.48 -8.22
N GLU A 60 9.57 19.97 -9.16
CA GLU A 60 9.61 20.46 -10.54
C GLU A 60 9.05 19.45 -11.54
N ALA A 61 8.78 18.21 -11.13
CA ALA A 61 8.18 17.22 -12.01
C ALA A 61 6.84 17.71 -12.56
N SER A 62 6.67 17.55 -13.85
CA SER A 62 5.53 18.08 -14.59
C SER A 62 4.55 16.98 -15.01
N SER A 63 4.96 15.73 -14.95
CA SER A 63 4.14 14.60 -15.42
C SER A 63 4.35 13.31 -14.62
N ALA A 64 3.36 12.44 -14.66
CA ALA A 64 3.42 11.12 -14.03
C ALA A 64 4.51 10.23 -14.68
N GLU A 65 4.79 10.42 -15.95
CA GLU A 65 5.80 9.69 -16.71
C GLU A 65 7.21 9.91 -16.12
N GLU A 66 7.50 11.10 -15.60
CA GLU A 66 8.79 11.39 -14.94
C GLU A 66 8.96 10.56 -13.66
N ALA A 67 7.90 10.41 -12.86
CA ALA A 67 7.92 9.55 -11.68
C ALA A 67 8.08 8.07 -12.04
N VAL A 68 7.44 7.62 -13.12
CA VAL A 68 7.59 6.25 -13.63
C VAL A 68 9.02 6.01 -14.12
N ALA A 69 9.57 6.93 -14.92
CA ALA A 69 10.94 6.85 -15.42
C ALA A 69 11.99 6.82 -14.28
N LEU A 70 11.77 7.64 -13.24
CA LEU A 70 12.63 7.60 -12.06
C LEU A 70 12.55 6.24 -11.34
N LYS A 71 11.35 5.69 -11.17
CA LYS A 71 11.15 4.35 -10.58
C LYS A 71 11.88 3.28 -11.39
N GLU A 72 11.80 3.30 -12.71
CA GLU A 72 12.49 2.35 -13.58
C GLU A 72 14.00 2.48 -13.45
N LYS A 73 14.54 3.70 -13.49
CA LYS A 73 15.96 3.98 -13.28
C LYS A 73 16.48 3.43 -11.94
N ILE A 74 15.71 3.64 -10.86
CA ILE A 74 16.06 3.10 -9.54
C ILE A 74 16.00 1.57 -9.56
N THR A 75 14.97 0.98 -10.15
CA THR A 75 14.80 -0.48 -10.23
C THR A 75 15.96 -1.15 -10.97
N ASP A 76 16.39 -0.57 -12.10
CA ASP A 76 17.52 -1.09 -12.87
C ASP A 76 18.84 -0.95 -12.10
N LYS A 77 19.04 0.17 -11.41
CA LYS A 77 20.22 0.38 -10.55
C LYS A 77 20.28 -0.65 -9.42
N LEU A 78 19.15 -0.90 -8.76
CA LEU A 78 19.05 -1.92 -7.70
C LEU A 78 19.28 -3.33 -8.22
N ARG A 79 18.74 -3.66 -9.40
CA ARG A 79 18.98 -4.96 -10.04
C ARG A 79 20.47 -5.18 -10.31
N ASN A 80 21.14 -4.19 -10.86
CA ASN A 80 22.58 -4.26 -11.13
C ASN A 80 23.39 -4.39 -9.83
N PHE A 81 23.00 -3.68 -8.78
CA PHE A 81 23.61 -3.80 -7.46
C PHE A 81 23.43 -5.22 -6.88
N ILE A 82 22.23 -5.80 -6.92
CA ILE A 82 21.95 -7.15 -6.44
C ILE A 82 22.82 -8.17 -7.18
N VAL A 83 22.95 -8.06 -8.50
CA VAL A 83 23.78 -8.97 -9.31
C VAL A 83 25.28 -8.79 -9.01
N ALA A 84 25.77 -7.55 -8.92
CA ALA A 84 27.18 -7.25 -8.68
C ALA A 84 27.68 -7.77 -7.32
N GLU A 85 26.84 -7.69 -6.31
CA GLU A 85 27.16 -8.14 -4.94
C GLU A 85 26.85 -9.63 -4.72
N ASN A 86 26.37 -10.33 -5.75
CA ASN A 86 25.99 -11.74 -5.68
C ASN A 86 25.00 -12.06 -4.53
N TYR A 87 24.02 -11.13 -4.35
CA TYR A 87 23.00 -11.31 -3.31
C TYR A 87 22.05 -12.44 -3.64
N GLU A 88 21.87 -13.36 -2.70
CA GLU A 88 20.82 -14.37 -2.79
C GLU A 88 19.42 -13.80 -2.50
N ALA A 89 19.34 -12.65 -1.84
CA ALA A 89 18.07 -12.00 -1.55
C ALA A 89 17.68 -11.06 -2.69
N ILE A 90 16.69 -11.47 -3.49
CA ILE A 90 16.04 -10.60 -4.47
C ILE A 90 15.04 -9.73 -3.72
N PHE A 91 15.20 -8.42 -3.78
CA PHE A 91 14.25 -7.47 -3.24
C PHE A 91 13.88 -6.42 -4.29
N SER A 92 12.73 -5.81 -4.11
CA SER A 92 12.21 -4.75 -4.97
C SER A 92 11.77 -3.56 -4.11
N ILE A 93 11.37 -2.49 -4.78
CA ILE A 93 10.77 -1.34 -4.14
C ILE A 93 9.37 -1.09 -4.70
N SER A 94 8.47 -0.69 -3.82
CA SER A 94 7.17 -0.16 -4.20
C SER A 94 7.11 1.34 -3.89
N ILE A 95 6.39 2.10 -4.72
CA ILE A 95 6.33 3.55 -4.61
C ILE A 95 4.87 4.02 -4.64
N GLY A 96 4.48 4.79 -3.61
CA GLY A 96 3.25 5.57 -3.62
C GLY A 96 3.54 7.02 -3.97
N VAL A 97 2.87 7.57 -4.97
CA VAL A 97 3.06 8.96 -5.43
C VAL A 97 1.87 9.80 -5.02
N VAL A 98 2.14 10.98 -4.47
CA VAL A 98 1.14 11.98 -4.09
C VAL A 98 1.55 13.32 -4.67
N ASP A 99 0.62 14.00 -5.33
CA ASP A 99 0.85 15.35 -5.87
C ASP A 99 1.17 16.35 -4.76
N ALA A 100 2.10 17.27 -5.03
CA ALA A 100 2.46 18.34 -4.10
C ALA A 100 1.25 19.22 -3.74
N ALA A 101 0.33 19.46 -4.67
CA ALA A 101 -0.92 20.18 -4.41
C ALA A 101 -1.79 19.52 -3.34
N THR A 102 -1.80 18.20 -3.29
CA THR A 102 -2.54 17.41 -2.29
C THR A 102 -1.95 17.55 -0.88
N PHE A 103 -0.70 18.03 -0.79
CA PHE A 103 0.03 18.16 0.49
C PHE A 103 -0.39 19.36 1.34
N CYS A 104 -1.22 20.25 0.82
CA CYS A 104 -1.64 21.49 1.49
C CYS A 104 -2.71 21.32 2.58
N GLU A 105 -3.23 20.10 2.79
CA GLU A 105 -4.40 19.84 3.66
C GLU A 105 -4.06 19.53 5.13
N GLY A 106 -2.81 19.69 5.55
CA GLY A 106 -2.34 19.40 6.90
C GLY A 106 -1.51 18.12 7.01
N THR A 107 -0.58 18.10 7.98
CA THR A 107 0.48 17.09 8.08
C THR A 107 -0.04 15.66 8.34
N GLU A 108 -1.06 15.52 9.18
CA GLU A 108 -1.59 14.18 9.53
C GLU A 108 -2.38 13.53 8.37
N GLU A 109 -3.18 14.32 7.66
CA GLU A 109 -3.93 13.79 6.51
C GLU A 109 -2.98 13.44 5.35
N CYS A 110 -1.96 14.27 5.12
CA CYS A 110 -0.90 13.96 4.18
C CYS A 110 -0.20 12.64 4.51
N ARG A 111 0.16 12.43 5.78
CA ARG A 111 0.77 11.19 6.24
C ARG A 111 -0.09 9.97 5.91
N LYS A 112 -1.41 10.05 6.16
CA LYS A 112 -2.35 8.97 5.84
C LYS A 112 -2.43 8.68 4.34
N LYS A 113 -2.48 9.72 3.51
CA LYS A 113 -2.48 9.59 2.04
C LYS A 113 -1.19 8.94 1.54
N PHE A 114 -0.06 9.32 2.12
CA PHE A 114 1.25 8.71 1.85
C PHE A 114 1.27 7.21 2.17
N GLU A 115 0.93 6.86 3.41
CA GLU A 115 0.89 5.47 3.86
C GLU A 115 -0.08 4.63 3.04
N PHE A 116 -1.25 5.19 2.71
CA PHE A 116 -2.23 4.54 1.84
C PHE A 116 -1.64 4.25 0.46
N SER A 117 -0.98 5.23 -0.17
CA SER A 117 -0.45 5.11 -1.53
C SER A 117 0.63 4.04 -1.62
N LEU A 118 1.59 4.01 -0.69
CA LEU A 118 2.61 2.97 -0.63
C LEU A 118 1.99 1.59 -0.37
N LYS A 119 1.06 1.50 0.59
CA LYS A 119 0.36 0.24 0.89
C LYS A 119 -0.44 -0.28 -0.31
N LYS A 120 -1.05 0.63 -1.08
CA LYS A 120 -1.76 0.28 -2.32
C LYS A 120 -0.79 -0.25 -3.36
N ALA A 121 0.35 0.41 -3.59
CA ALA A 121 1.40 -0.05 -4.50
C ALA A 121 1.88 -1.47 -4.14
N LYS A 122 2.20 -1.72 -2.87
CA LYS A 122 2.61 -3.06 -2.38
C LYS A 122 1.52 -4.13 -2.61
N ARG A 123 0.24 -3.79 -2.46
CA ARG A 123 -0.89 -4.70 -2.69
C ARG A 123 -1.15 -5.02 -4.17
N MET A 124 -0.75 -4.16 -5.09
CA MET A 124 -0.87 -4.39 -6.53
C MET A 124 0.14 -5.40 -7.08
N GLY A 125 0.95 -6.02 -6.22
CA GLY A 125 1.87 -7.10 -6.58
C GLY A 125 3.34 -6.79 -6.36
N LYS A 126 3.68 -5.83 -5.51
CA LYS A 126 5.05 -5.37 -5.23
C LYS A 126 5.78 -4.88 -6.50
N ASN A 127 6.95 -4.30 -6.36
CA ASN A 127 7.68 -3.67 -7.47
C ASN A 127 6.80 -2.74 -8.33
N ASN A 128 5.83 -2.10 -7.70
CA ASN A 128 4.82 -1.28 -8.37
C ASN A 128 4.93 0.19 -7.98
N ILE A 129 4.37 1.04 -8.84
CA ILE A 129 4.12 2.45 -8.55
C ILE A 129 2.61 2.69 -8.56
N TYR A 130 2.14 3.46 -7.58
CA TYR A 130 0.74 3.84 -7.47
C TYR A 130 0.62 5.35 -7.27
N PHE A 131 -0.13 5.99 -8.14
CA PHE A 131 -0.48 7.41 -8.02
C PHE A 131 -1.73 7.55 -7.18
N TYR A 132 -1.68 8.41 -6.16
CA TYR A 132 -2.79 8.67 -5.27
C TYR A 132 -4.05 9.08 -6.06
N ARG A 133 -5.17 8.48 -5.68
CA ARG A 133 -6.51 8.83 -6.19
C ARG A 133 -7.46 8.96 -5.01
N GLN A 134 -8.14 10.10 -4.94
CA GLN A 134 -9.09 10.41 -3.87
C GLN A 134 -10.18 9.34 -3.74
N GLU A 135 -10.73 8.90 -4.87
CA GLU A 135 -11.78 7.87 -4.89
C GLU A 135 -11.35 6.54 -4.24
N ASP A 136 -10.11 6.11 -4.49
CA ASP A 136 -9.57 4.88 -3.92
C ASP A 136 -9.34 5.03 -2.41
N TYR A 137 -8.91 6.22 -1.97
CA TYR A 137 -8.73 6.53 -0.56
C TYR A 137 -10.05 6.56 0.20
N GLU A 138 -11.10 7.16 -0.36
CA GLU A 138 -12.45 7.17 0.21
C GLU A 138 -13.03 5.76 0.32
N LYS A 139 -12.84 4.92 -0.71
CA LYS A 139 -13.21 3.49 -0.66
C LYS A 139 -12.47 2.76 0.47
N PHE A 140 -11.17 3.03 0.61
CA PHE A 140 -10.37 2.44 1.68
C PHE A 140 -10.86 2.86 3.07
N GLN A 141 -11.15 4.14 3.27
CA GLN A 141 -11.70 4.65 4.53
C GLN A 141 -13.09 4.06 4.83
N ARG A 142 -13.96 3.99 3.82
CA ARG A 142 -15.29 3.38 3.95
C ARG A 142 -15.18 1.92 4.37
N ASN A 143 -14.34 1.15 3.71
CA ASN A 143 -14.11 -0.26 4.06
C ASN A 143 -13.57 -0.40 5.49
N GLY A 144 -12.68 0.47 5.92
CA GLY A 144 -12.19 0.51 7.30
C GLY A 144 -13.29 0.75 8.32
N ARG A 145 -14.20 1.69 8.04
CA ARG A 145 -15.37 1.95 8.89
C ARG A 145 -16.31 0.75 8.96
N ILE A 146 -16.61 0.13 7.81
CA ILE A 146 -17.44 -1.08 7.75
C ILE A 146 -16.82 -2.22 8.58
N ILE A 147 -15.53 -2.48 8.41
CA ILE A 147 -14.82 -3.53 9.18
C ILE A 147 -14.87 -3.23 10.67
N SER A 148 -14.68 -1.98 11.07
CA SER A 148 -14.76 -1.58 12.48
C SER A 148 -16.16 -1.75 13.04
N ALA A 149 -17.20 -1.35 12.30
CA ALA A 149 -18.60 -1.54 12.68
C ALA A 149 -18.95 -3.03 12.84
N LEU A 150 -18.51 -3.87 11.90
CA LEU A 150 -18.69 -5.33 11.97
C LEU A 150 -18.02 -5.94 13.22
N ARG A 151 -16.77 -5.56 13.50
CA ARG A 151 -16.04 -6.04 14.68
C ARG A 151 -16.74 -5.65 15.98
N ASN A 152 -17.20 -4.40 16.06
CA ASN A 152 -17.93 -3.91 17.24
C ASN A 152 -19.25 -4.67 17.40
N SER A 153 -20.01 -4.90 16.34
CA SER A 153 -21.25 -5.67 16.38
C SER A 153 -21.01 -7.09 16.86
N ILE A 154 -19.98 -7.78 16.33
CA ILE A 154 -19.62 -9.14 16.76
C ILE A 154 -19.25 -9.16 18.24
N ALA A 155 -18.48 -8.18 18.73
CA ALA A 155 -18.09 -8.08 20.13
C ALA A 155 -19.30 -7.83 21.06
N ASN A 156 -20.36 -7.21 20.55
CA ASN A 156 -21.61 -6.93 21.27
C ASN A 156 -22.71 -7.96 21.00
N GLY A 157 -22.38 -9.21 20.74
CA GLY A 157 -23.34 -10.28 20.56
C GLY A 157 -24.05 -10.29 19.21
N CYS A 158 -23.39 -9.80 18.16
CA CYS A 158 -23.91 -9.69 16.79
C CYS A 158 -25.10 -8.74 16.64
N GLU A 159 -25.13 -7.68 17.46
CA GLU A 159 -26.15 -6.64 17.36
C GLU A 159 -26.18 -6.04 15.93
N GLY A 160 -27.38 -5.91 15.34
CA GLY A 160 -27.57 -5.41 13.98
C GLY A 160 -27.36 -6.44 12.87
N PHE A 161 -27.17 -7.72 13.22
CA PHE A 161 -27.23 -8.82 12.27
C PHE A 161 -28.58 -9.53 12.37
N GLU A 162 -29.17 -9.82 11.22
CA GLU A 162 -30.36 -10.68 11.09
C GLU A 162 -30.04 -11.83 10.14
N VAL A 163 -30.47 -13.02 10.51
CA VAL A 163 -30.31 -14.22 9.67
C VAL A 163 -31.66 -14.61 9.11
N TYR A 164 -31.76 -14.68 7.80
CA TYR A 164 -32.92 -15.14 7.08
C TYR A 164 -32.60 -16.46 6.42
N TYR A 165 -33.58 -17.34 6.36
CA TYR A 165 -33.46 -18.66 5.76
C TYR A 165 -34.30 -18.74 4.49
N GLN A 166 -33.67 -19.05 3.36
CA GLN A 166 -34.34 -19.31 2.10
C GLN A 166 -34.49 -20.82 1.94
N PRO A 167 -35.74 -21.34 1.87
CA PRO A 167 -35.95 -22.76 1.76
C PRO A 167 -35.52 -23.30 0.40
N ILE A 168 -34.87 -24.47 0.42
CA ILE A 168 -34.57 -25.26 -0.78
C ILE A 168 -35.66 -26.30 -0.91
N VAL A 169 -36.42 -26.23 -2.00
CA VAL A 169 -37.59 -27.07 -2.22
C VAL A 169 -37.31 -28.08 -3.32
N GLU A 170 -37.59 -29.34 -3.08
CA GLU A 170 -37.53 -30.37 -4.10
C GLU A 170 -38.62 -30.14 -5.14
N ARG A 171 -38.23 -30.07 -6.40
CA ARG A 171 -39.13 -29.69 -7.50
C ARG A 171 -40.29 -30.64 -7.72
N VAL A 172 -40.11 -31.94 -7.48
CA VAL A 172 -41.10 -32.97 -7.78
C VAL A 172 -42.15 -33.10 -6.66
N SER A 173 -41.68 -33.14 -5.41
CA SER A 173 -42.53 -33.38 -4.24
C SER A 173 -42.99 -32.08 -3.57
N GLY A 174 -42.38 -30.93 -3.86
CA GLY A 174 -42.64 -29.68 -3.17
C GLY A 174 -42.15 -29.64 -1.72
N ARG A 175 -41.43 -30.67 -1.26
CA ARG A 175 -40.91 -30.73 0.12
C ARG A 175 -39.70 -29.84 0.30
N VAL A 176 -39.62 -29.18 1.45
CA VAL A 176 -38.38 -28.46 1.87
C VAL A 176 -37.35 -29.53 2.24
N ILE A 177 -36.21 -29.49 1.52
CA ILE A 177 -35.09 -30.43 1.69
C ILE A 177 -33.86 -29.76 2.34
N GLY A 178 -33.91 -28.46 2.51
CA GLY A 178 -32.83 -27.69 3.15
C GLY A 178 -33.18 -26.21 3.22
N ALA A 179 -32.27 -25.45 3.76
CA ALA A 179 -32.34 -23.97 3.75
C ALA A 179 -30.98 -23.36 3.57
N GLU A 180 -30.93 -22.30 2.78
CA GLU A 180 -29.76 -21.43 2.70
C GLU A 180 -29.91 -20.29 3.71
N ALA A 181 -28.87 -20.09 4.55
CA ALA A 181 -28.83 -19.00 5.51
C ALA A 181 -28.20 -17.77 4.90
N VAL A 182 -28.93 -16.66 4.87
CA VAL A 182 -28.45 -15.37 4.38
C VAL A 182 -28.40 -14.37 5.55
N SER A 183 -27.24 -13.80 5.82
CA SER A 183 -27.10 -12.76 6.85
C SER A 183 -27.29 -11.39 6.23
N TYR A 184 -28.19 -10.62 6.80
CA TYR A 184 -28.36 -9.19 6.51
C TYR A 184 -27.80 -8.35 7.66
N THR A 185 -27.22 -7.21 7.31
CA THR A 185 -26.71 -6.28 8.30
C THR A 185 -27.41 -4.92 8.15
N HIS A 186 -27.91 -4.39 9.24
CA HIS A 186 -28.41 -3.01 9.33
C HIS A 186 -27.33 -2.01 9.81
N LEU A 187 -26.06 -2.42 9.75
CA LEU A 187 -24.95 -1.59 10.18
C LEU A 187 -24.81 -0.36 9.27
N ARG A 188 -25.12 0.82 9.80
CA ARG A 188 -24.82 2.09 9.13
C ARG A 188 -23.38 2.47 9.47
N ALA A 189 -22.53 2.51 8.46
CA ALA A 189 -21.20 3.16 8.56
C ALA A 189 -21.42 4.68 8.47
N HIS A 190 -21.56 5.35 9.61
CA HIS A 190 -21.61 6.80 9.72
C HIS A 190 -20.24 7.42 9.50
#